data_1dbc5e2b9f9092ed6e2425aa9e60325d
#
_entry.id   1dbc5e2b9f9092ed6e2425aa9e60325d
#
_cell.length_a   1.000
_cell.length_b   1.000
_cell.length_c   1.000
_cell.angle_alpha   90.00
_cell.angle_beta   90.00
_cell.angle_gamma   90.00
#
_symmetry.space_group_name_H-M   'P 1'
#
loop_
_entity.id
_entity.type
_entity.pdbx_description
1 polymer ?
#
loop_
_entity_poly.entity_id
_entity_poly.type
_entity_poly.pdbx_seq_one_letter_code
_entity_poly.pdbx_strand_id
1 'polypeptide(L)'
;MKYSIVIPTYNHCDDLLKPCVDAILKYTNMSEVELVISANGCVDNTREYLDSLKQSFDSLGFADHLKTIWNDAALGYSRATNEGIKVATGEYIILLNNDAFLLPQERHRWIRQLAGPFETNPRCGITCLIKGPSAPAGHDFAVFFLVMIHRRVFDKIGLLNEDYGVGGGEDTEFCIEAERAGFEVCECVPKMWSTDGNLFTGDFPIYHKGEGTVHDPNLVPDWGDIFFINSVKLARKYNRAWFEEKTKDLPVNHQRLKSLDPGIYNEIFQINTYGVERAEIQDRIVIDIGANIGMFSLLCHEYDAKTVYAIEAQPFIFRRYLKDNVLPYEDIIPLNYAVHRDFGQTVRIPNQGGLSKIGNQGDIVETITLEKLLVDNRIQNNNLVLKLDCEGSEFDILLFTRSDVIKRFDIIYMELHGNTNENPVLQDPNLIRFYLQD
;
A
#
# COMPACT_ATOMS: atom_id res chain seq x y z
N MET A 1 23.39 -2.13 -20.98
CA MET A 1 22.32 -2.92 -21.67
C MET A 1 21.32 -1.97 -22.33
N LYS A 2 20.70 -2.38 -23.44
CA LYS A 2 19.64 -1.58 -24.05
C LYS A 2 18.28 -1.86 -23.39
N TYR A 3 18.04 -3.10 -23.02
CA TYR A 3 16.78 -3.54 -22.41
C TYR A 3 17.03 -4.26 -21.08
N SER A 4 16.19 -3.98 -20.09
CA SER A 4 16.12 -4.72 -18.84
C SER A 4 14.72 -5.34 -18.71
N ILE A 5 14.66 -6.66 -18.58
CA ILE A 5 13.40 -7.38 -18.29
C ILE A 5 13.32 -7.57 -16.79
N VAL A 6 12.34 -6.94 -16.15
CA VAL A 6 12.11 -7.02 -14.70
C VAL A 6 10.92 -7.92 -14.43
N ILE A 7 11.15 -8.98 -13.65
CA ILE A 7 10.15 -10.00 -13.30
C ILE A 7 10.04 -10.05 -11.77
N PRO A 8 9.00 -9.47 -11.17
CA PRO A 8 8.66 -9.78 -9.78
C PRO A 8 8.08 -11.19 -9.71
N THR A 9 8.46 -11.97 -8.69
CA THR A 9 7.94 -13.33 -8.50
C THR A 9 7.65 -13.60 -7.03
N TYR A 10 6.55 -14.32 -6.76
CA TYR A 10 6.15 -14.77 -5.44
C TYR A 10 5.70 -16.22 -5.52
N ASN A 11 6.53 -17.16 -5.03
CA ASN A 11 6.32 -18.59 -5.19
C ASN A 11 6.09 -19.03 -6.66
N HIS A 12 5.49 -20.18 -6.90
CA HIS A 12 5.18 -20.69 -8.24
C HIS A 12 6.40 -20.84 -9.15
N CYS A 13 7.53 -21.31 -8.57
CA CYS A 13 8.78 -21.47 -9.30
C CYS A 13 8.61 -22.39 -10.52
N ASP A 14 8.05 -23.59 -10.33
CA ASP A 14 8.00 -24.62 -11.36
C ASP A 14 6.92 -24.40 -12.42
N ASP A 15 5.78 -23.84 -12.01
CA ASP A 15 4.60 -23.69 -12.88
C ASP A 15 4.48 -22.30 -13.54
N LEU A 16 5.15 -21.26 -13.01
CA LEU A 16 5.13 -19.92 -13.56
C LEU A 16 6.53 -19.39 -13.91
N LEU A 17 7.41 -19.22 -12.92
CA LEU A 17 8.69 -18.54 -13.13
C LEU A 17 9.59 -19.25 -14.15
N LYS A 18 9.80 -20.57 -14.00
CA LYS A 18 10.63 -21.35 -14.94
C LYS A 18 10.10 -21.28 -16.37
N PRO A 19 8.83 -21.61 -16.66
CA PRO A 19 8.29 -21.49 -18.02
C PRO A 19 8.41 -20.08 -18.61
N CYS A 20 8.22 -19.04 -17.79
CA CYS A 20 8.39 -17.66 -18.21
C CYS A 20 9.84 -17.38 -18.64
N VAL A 21 10.81 -17.71 -17.78
CA VAL A 21 12.25 -17.51 -18.05
C VAL A 21 12.70 -18.34 -19.25
N ASP A 22 12.30 -19.60 -19.35
CA ASP A 22 12.64 -20.49 -20.48
C ASP A 22 12.12 -19.91 -21.81
N ALA A 23 10.91 -19.38 -21.82
CA ALA A 23 10.35 -18.72 -23.00
C ALA A 23 11.14 -17.44 -23.37
N ILE A 24 11.55 -16.64 -22.39
CA ILE A 24 12.41 -15.47 -22.62
C ILE A 24 13.73 -15.88 -23.23
N LEU A 25 14.43 -16.83 -22.65
CA LEU A 25 15.74 -17.29 -23.13
C LEU A 25 15.66 -17.89 -24.56
N LYS A 26 14.57 -18.57 -24.85
CA LYS A 26 14.32 -19.18 -26.16
C LYS A 26 14.04 -18.15 -27.25
N TYR A 27 13.24 -17.12 -26.95
CA TYR A 27 12.73 -16.17 -27.95
C TYR A 27 13.40 -14.79 -27.87
N THR A 28 14.47 -14.63 -27.08
CA THR A 28 15.17 -13.35 -26.92
C THR A 28 16.64 -13.48 -27.31
N ASN A 29 17.18 -12.48 -28.01
CA ASN A 29 18.61 -12.31 -28.15
C ASN A 29 19.16 -11.59 -26.92
N MET A 30 19.91 -12.29 -26.08
CA MET A 30 20.39 -11.76 -24.81
C MET A 30 21.56 -10.78 -24.94
N SER A 31 22.14 -10.55 -26.13
CA SER A 31 23.33 -9.70 -26.28
C SER A 31 23.12 -8.23 -25.80
N GLU A 32 21.91 -7.72 -25.86
CA GLU A 32 21.57 -6.36 -25.42
C GLU A 32 20.58 -6.33 -24.25
N VAL A 33 20.26 -7.50 -23.69
CA VAL A 33 19.20 -7.69 -22.69
C VAL A 33 19.79 -8.19 -21.39
N GLU A 34 19.38 -7.61 -20.28
CA GLU A 34 19.56 -8.19 -18.95
C GLU A 34 18.22 -8.65 -18.39
N LEU A 35 18.26 -9.72 -17.61
CA LEU A 35 17.15 -10.24 -16.85
C LEU A 35 17.31 -9.89 -15.39
N VAL A 36 16.30 -9.28 -14.80
CA VAL A 36 16.26 -8.90 -13.39
C VAL A 36 15.07 -9.61 -12.74
N ILE A 37 15.34 -10.54 -11.83
CA ILE A 37 14.29 -11.29 -11.13
C ILE A 37 14.25 -10.85 -9.67
N SER A 38 13.12 -10.36 -9.22
CA SER A 38 12.87 -9.94 -7.84
C SER A 38 12.00 -10.97 -7.13
N ALA A 39 12.63 -11.85 -6.34
CA ALA A 39 11.96 -12.85 -5.51
C ALA A 39 11.42 -12.19 -4.23
N ASN A 40 10.11 -12.26 -4.06
CA ASN A 40 9.34 -11.46 -3.11
C ASN A 40 8.71 -12.32 -2.01
N GLY A 41 9.52 -12.79 -1.05
CA GLY A 41 9.07 -13.63 0.05
C GLY A 41 8.74 -15.07 -0.36
N CYS A 42 9.47 -15.61 -1.34
CA CYS A 42 9.26 -16.99 -1.81
C CYS A 42 9.70 -18.01 -0.76
N VAL A 43 8.87 -19.03 -0.56
CA VAL A 43 9.12 -20.15 0.38
C VAL A 43 9.20 -21.50 -0.31
N ASP A 44 9.06 -21.53 -1.64
CA ASP A 44 9.23 -22.70 -2.50
C ASP A 44 10.68 -22.85 -3.01
N ASN A 45 10.91 -23.66 -4.03
CA ASN A 45 12.22 -23.90 -4.65
C ASN A 45 12.73 -22.75 -5.54
N THR A 46 12.18 -21.54 -5.42
CA THR A 46 12.62 -20.38 -6.21
C THR A 46 14.10 -20.04 -5.96
N ARG A 47 14.60 -20.17 -4.73
CA ARG A 47 16.00 -19.84 -4.41
C ARG A 47 16.97 -20.78 -5.15
N GLU A 48 16.74 -22.07 -5.07
CA GLU A 48 17.55 -23.10 -5.72
C GLU A 48 17.55 -22.92 -7.25
N TYR A 49 16.41 -22.55 -7.79
CA TYR A 49 16.30 -22.25 -9.22
C TYR A 49 17.11 -21.03 -9.62
N LEU A 50 17.02 -19.93 -8.89
CA LEU A 50 17.77 -18.71 -9.20
C LEU A 50 19.27 -18.92 -9.07
N ASP A 51 19.74 -19.70 -8.09
CA ASP A 51 21.15 -20.06 -7.94
C ASP A 51 21.65 -20.92 -9.13
N SER A 52 20.85 -21.88 -9.57
CA SER A 52 21.15 -22.70 -10.78
C SER A 52 21.15 -21.85 -12.05
N LEU A 53 20.19 -20.93 -12.19
CA LEU A 53 20.12 -20.02 -13.33
C LEU A 53 21.37 -19.12 -13.40
N LYS A 54 21.80 -18.59 -12.25
CA LYS A 54 23.01 -17.78 -12.14
C LYS A 54 24.26 -18.56 -12.57
N GLN A 55 24.44 -19.80 -12.10
CA GLN A 55 25.53 -20.64 -12.52
C GLN A 55 25.53 -20.89 -14.06
N SER A 56 24.35 -21.03 -14.64
CA SER A 56 24.18 -21.20 -16.09
C SER A 56 24.61 -19.94 -16.85
N PHE A 57 24.20 -18.75 -16.40
CA PHE A 57 24.61 -17.49 -17.02
C PHE A 57 26.13 -17.27 -16.89
N ASP A 58 26.73 -17.56 -15.73
CA ASP A 58 28.15 -17.46 -15.48
C ASP A 58 28.93 -18.38 -16.43
N SER A 59 28.52 -19.65 -16.59
CA SER A 59 29.17 -20.63 -17.45
C SER A 59 29.12 -20.27 -18.93
N LEU A 60 28.09 -19.52 -19.35
CA LEU A 60 27.91 -19.06 -20.73
C LEU A 60 28.61 -17.72 -21.02
N GLY A 61 29.24 -17.09 -20.01
CA GLY A 61 29.86 -15.77 -20.13
C GLY A 61 28.89 -14.61 -20.14
N PHE A 62 27.67 -14.80 -19.58
CA PHE A 62 26.61 -13.78 -19.48
C PHE A 62 26.33 -13.36 -18.02
N ALA A 63 27.31 -13.46 -17.13
CA ALA A 63 27.18 -13.13 -15.72
C ALA A 63 26.47 -11.77 -15.47
N ASP A 64 26.86 -10.73 -16.21
CA ASP A 64 26.32 -9.37 -16.10
C ASP A 64 24.90 -9.23 -16.69
N HIS A 65 24.36 -10.27 -17.32
CA HIS A 65 23.02 -10.25 -17.93
C HIS A 65 21.91 -10.82 -17.02
N LEU A 66 22.28 -11.30 -15.82
CA LEU A 66 21.31 -11.76 -14.83
C LEU A 66 21.55 -11.06 -13.50
N LYS A 67 20.49 -10.47 -12.95
CA LYS A 67 20.45 -9.93 -11.58
C LYS A 67 19.30 -10.58 -10.82
N THR A 68 19.56 -11.00 -9.61
CA THR A 68 18.55 -11.56 -8.72
C THR A 68 18.49 -10.77 -7.44
N ILE A 69 17.28 -10.44 -7.01
CA ILE A 69 16.99 -9.76 -5.74
C ILE A 69 16.20 -10.76 -4.89
N TRP A 70 16.55 -10.85 -3.63
CA TRP A 70 15.86 -11.72 -2.68
C TRP A 70 15.30 -10.91 -1.51
N ASN A 71 14.01 -11.01 -1.30
CA ASN A 71 13.30 -10.47 -0.12
C ASN A 71 12.81 -11.63 0.73
N ASP A 72 13.10 -11.58 2.03
CA ASP A 72 12.69 -12.63 2.98
C ASP A 72 11.19 -12.59 3.31
N ALA A 73 10.53 -11.48 3.02
CA ALA A 73 9.09 -11.29 3.21
C ALA A 73 8.43 -10.78 1.93
N ALA A 74 7.15 -11.08 1.75
CA ALA A 74 6.34 -10.55 0.66
C ALA A 74 6.10 -9.04 0.84
N LEU A 75 6.65 -8.23 -0.05
CA LEU A 75 6.61 -6.76 0.00
C LEU A 75 5.47 -6.16 -0.85
N GLY A 76 4.74 -7.01 -1.58
CA GLY A 76 3.76 -6.61 -2.60
C GLY A 76 4.38 -6.40 -3.99
N TYR A 77 3.50 -6.32 -5.00
CA TYR A 77 3.89 -6.24 -6.41
C TYR A 77 4.71 -4.98 -6.73
N SER A 78 4.18 -3.81 -6.39
CA SER A 78 4.81 -2.53 -6.72
C SER A 78 6.22 -2.43 -6.15
N ARG A 79 6.41 -2.83 -4.89
CA ARG A 79 7.70 -2.74 -4.22
C ARG A 79 8.71 -3.73 -4.81
N ALA A 80 8.32 -4.97 -5.03
CA ALA A 80 9.19 -5.97 -5.66
C ALA A 80 9.62 -5.54 -7.07
N THR A 81 8.69 -4.97 -7.84
CA THR A 81 8.96 -4.41 -9.17
C THR A 81 9.91 -3.22 -9.09
N ASN A 82 9.69 -2.30 -8.16
CA ASN A 82 10.55 -1.13 -7.95
C ASN A 82 11.99 -1.50 -7.60
N GLU A 83 12.21 -2.52 -6.79
CA GLU A 83 13.56 -3.03 -6.48
C GLU A 83 14.26 -3.54 -7.74
N GLY A 84 13.53 -4.24 -8.60
CA GLY A 84 14.05 -4.66 -9.90
C GLY A 84 14.40 -3.48 -10.80
N ILE A 85 13.54 -2.45 -10.87
CA ILE A 85 13.79 -1.24 -11.67
C ILE A 85 15.03 -0.48 -11.16
N LYS A 86 15.24 -0.40 -9.85
CA LYS A 86 16.41 0.29 -9.25
C LYS A 86 17.74 -0.30 -9.67
N VAL A 87 17.85 -1.61 -9.85
CA VAL A 87 19.08 -2.29 -10.25
C VAL A 87 19.19 -2.49 -11.77
N ALA A 88 18.11 -2.30 -12.50
CA ALA A 88 18.08 -2.38 -13.97
C ALA A 88 18.94 -1.27 -14.59
N THR A 89 19.68 -1.56 -15.65
CA THR A 89 20.61 -0.61 -16.32
C THR A 89 20.19 -0.26 -17.75
N GLY A 90 19.18 -0.95 -18.31
CA GLY A 90 18.71 -0.71 -19.66
C GLY A 90 18.08 0.68 -19.85
N GLU A 91 18.14 1.18 -21.06
CA GLU A 91 17.43 2.40 -21.49
C GLU A 91 15.92 2.17 -21.48
N TYR A 92 15.51 0.95 -21.84
CA TYR A 92 14.11 0.50 -21.82
C TYR A 92 13.94 -0.57 -20.74
N ILE A 93 12.97 -0.36 -19.89
CA ILE A 93 12.60 -1.29 -18.82
C ILE A 93 11.33 -2.04 -19.27
N ILE A 94 11.41 -3.35 -19.35
CA ILE A 94 10.30 -4.23 -19.67
C ILE A 94 9.80 -4.82 -18.35
N LEU A 95 8.61 -4.48 -17.91
CA LEU A 95 7.95 -5.15 -16.80
C LEU A 95 7.20 -6.34 -17.36
N LEU A 96 7.44 -7.52 -16.82
CA LEU A 96 6.82 -8.77 -17.25
C LEU A 96 6.39 -9.58 -16.03
N ASN A 97 5.11 -9.95 -15.98
CA ASN A 97 4.64 -10.85 -14.95
C ASN A 97 5.19 -12.28 -15.16
N ASN A 98 5.47 -12.98 -14.06
CA ASN A 98 5.98 -14.36 -14.12
C ASN A 98 4.97 -15.38 -14.66
N ASP A 99 3.69 -15.02 -14.78
CA ASP A 99 2.60 -15.82 -15.34
C ASP A 99 2.28 -15.50 -16.82
N ALA A 100 3.17 -14.75 -17.48
CA ALA A 100 3.09 -14.44 -18.90
C ALA A 100 4.19 -15.16 -19.70
N PHE A 101 3.81 -15.95 -20.69
CA PHE A 101 4.69 -16.83 -21.43
C PHE A 101 4.73 -16.49 -22.91
N LEU A 102 5.92 -16.19 -23.45
CA LEU A 102 6.10 -15.99 -24.88
C LEU A 102 5.82 -17.29 -25.64
N LEU A 103 4.93 -17.25 -26.61
CA LEU A 103 4.63 -18.36 -27.50
C LEU A 103 5.62 -18.45 -28.66
N PRO A 104 5.62 -19.56 -29.44
CA PRO A 104 6.54 -19.74 -30.58
C PRO A 104 6.53 -18.57 -31.54
N GLN A 105 7.69 -17.97 -31.73
CA GLN A 105 7.91 -16.79 -32.57
C GLN A 105 9.37 -16.64 -33.00
N GLU A 106 9.64 -15.74 -33.94
CA GLU A 106 10.99 -15.37 -34.31
C GLU A 106 11.72 -14.72 -33.10
N ARG A 107 13.00 -15.10 -32.94
CA ARG A 107 13.83 -14.61 -31.84
C ARG A 107 13.94 -13.08 -31.83
N HIS A 108 13.71 -12.47 -30.69
CA HIS A 108 13.74 -11.02 -30.45
C HIS A 108 12.61 -10.21 -31.12
N ARG A 109 11.64 -10.86 -31.78
CA ARG A 109 10.51 -10.20 -32.44
C ARG A 109 9.67 -9.39 -31.44
N TRP A 110 9.33 -9.96 -30.31
CA TRP A 110 8.48 -9.34 -29.28
C TRP A 110 9.06 -8.04 -28.73
N ILE A 111 10.39 -7.96 -28.53
CA ILE A 111 11.07 -6.73 -28.09
C ILE A 111 11.01 -5.67 -29.18
N ARG A 112 11.26 -6.06 -30.45
CA ARG A 112 11.15 -5.12 -31.59
C ARG A 112 9.72 -4.55 -31.71
N GLN A 113 8.70 -5.37 -31.49
CA GLN A 113 7.31 -4.90 -31.52
C GLN A 113 7.00 -3.92 -30.40
N LEU A 114 7.43 -4.22 -29.16
CA LEU A 114 7.29 -3.28 -28.02
C LEU A 114 8.07 -1.98 -28.27
N ALA A 115 9.25 -2.05 -28.89
CA ALA A 115 10.08 -0.88 -29.16
C ALA A 115 9.57 0.00 -30.31
N GLY A 116 8.79 -0.55 -31.24
CA GLY A 116 8.36 0.14 -32.47
C GLY A 116 7.72 1.52 -32.25
N PRO A 117 6.76 1.69 -31.33
CA PRO A 117 6.17 3.01 -31.10
C PRO A 117 7.15 4.09 -30.64
N PHE A 118 8.23 3.75 -29.93
CA PHE A 118 9.25 4.71 -29.52
C PHE A 118 10.04 5.28 -30.71
N GLU A 119 10.16 4.52 -31.80
CA GLU A 119 10.88 4.95 -33.00
C GLU A 119 10.08 5.99 -33.81
N THR A 120 8.76 5.93 -33.73
CA THR A 120 7.84 6.76 -34.55
C THR A 120 7.19 7.89 -33.77
N ASN A 121 7.13 7.78 -32.44
CA ASN A 121 6.49 8.78 -31.57
C ASN A 121 7.44 9.25 -30.46
N PRO A 122 8.01 10.45 -30.57
CA PRO A 122 8.96 10.97 -29.55
C PRO A 122 8.32 11.21 -28.18
N ARG A 123 6.98 11.29 -28.08
CA ARG A 123 6.26 11.39 -26.80
C ARG A 123 5.94 10.03 -26.19
N CYS A 124 6.10 8.94 -26.94
CA CYS A 124 5.87 7.60 -26.40
C CYS A 124 6.79 7.38 -25.18
N GLY A 125 6.18 7.14 -24.02
CA GLY A 125 6.88 6.84 -22.77
C GLY A 125 6.70 5.40 -22.34
N ILE A 126 5.55 4.83 -22.68
CA ILE A 126 5.13 3.47 -22.29
C ILE A 126 4.54 2.78 -23.52
N THR A 127 4.93 1.54 -23.78
CA THR A 127 4.25 0.69 -24.76
C THR A 127 3.66 -0.52 -24.09
N CYS A 128 2.49 -0.93 -24.54
CA CYS A 128 1.71 -2.03 -23.97
C CYS A 128 1.04 -2.87 -25.06
N LEU A 129 0.52 -4.03 -24.66
CA LEU A 129 -0.33 -4.87 -25.50
C LEU A 129 -1.80 -4.52 -25.38
N ILE A 130 -2.21 -4.12 -24.16
CA ILE A 130 -3.62 -3.84 -23.84
C ILE A 130 -3.69 -2.50 -23.14
N LYS A 131 -4.49 -1.59 -23.71
CA LYS A 131 -4.95 -0.36 -23.07
C LYS A 131 -6.46 -0.45 -22.87
N GLY A 132 -6.95 -0.18 -21.69
CA GLY A 132 -8.36 -0.28 -21.35
C GLY A 132 -8.79 0.74 -20.29
N PRO A 133 -10.11 0.93 -20.13
CA PRO A 133 -10.65 1.92 -19.22
C PRO A 133 -10.55 1.44 -17.76
N SER A 134 -10.14 2.36 -16.87
CA SER A 134 -10.30 2.24 -15.44
C SER A 134 -11.51 3.05 -15.00
N ALA A 135 -12.59 2.38 -14.62
CA ALA A 135 -13.80 3.07 -14.12
C ALA A 135 -13.51 3.91 -12.87
N PRO A 136 -12.75 3.40 -11.86
CA PRO A 136 -12.40 4.19 -10.68
C PRO A 136 -11.59 5.44 -10.97
N ALA A 137 -10.66 5.37 -11.94
CA ALA A 137 -9.86 6.53 -12.31
C ALA A 137 -10.54 7.44 -13.35
N GLY A 138 -11.52 6.92 -14.11
CA GLY A 138 -12.12 7.62 -15.26
C GLY A 138 -11.11 7.85 -16.38
N HIS A 139 -10.14 6.96 -16.54
CA HIS A 139 -9.01 7.12 -17.45
C HIS A 139 -8.57 5.77 -18.03
N ASP A 140 -8.06 5.78 -19.26
CA ASP A 140 -7.48 4.57 -19.86
C ASP A 140 -6.06 4.33 -19.32
N PHE A 141 -5.69 3.06 -19.18
CA PHE A 141 -4.36 2.65 -18.68
C PHE A 141 -3.84 1.42 -19.42
N ALA A 142 -2.53 1.22 -19.40
CA ALA A 142 -1.90 -0.02 -19.85
C ALA A 142 -1.95 -1.08 -18.74
N VAL A 143 -2.32 -2.30 -19.08
CA VAL A 143 -2.26 -3.44 -18.14
C VAL A 143 -0.81 -3.93 -18.04
N PHE A 144 -0.21 -3.90 -16.85
CA PHE A 144 1.23 -4.11 -16.63
C PHE A 144 1.66 -5.58 -16.56
N PHE A 145 0.93 -6.51 -17.18
CA PHE A 145 1.45 -7.87 -17.31
C PHE A 145 2.63 -7.98 -18.29
N LEU A 146 2.67 -7.11 -19.32
CA LEU A 146 3.81 -6.89 -20.21
C LEU A 146 3.77 -5.47 -20.74
N VAL A 147 4.72 -4.65 -20.34
CA VAL A 147 4.89 -3.27 -20.83
C VAL A 147 6.38 -2.97 -21.02
N MET A 148 6.71 -2.07 -21.95
CA MET A 148 8.05 -1.49 -22.06
C MET A 148 7.96 0.00 -21.74
N ILE A 149 8.80 0.46 -20.83
CA ILE A 149 8.83 1.84 -20.32
C ILE A 149 10.22 2.41 -20.60
N HIS A 150 10.27 3.55 -21.25
CA HIS A 150 11.54 4.25 -21.44
C HIS A 150 12.00 4.85 -20.08
N ARG A 151 13.26 4.68 -19.71
CA ARG A 151 13.84 5.13 -18.42
C ARG A 151 13.50 6.57 -18.08
N ARG A 152 13.48 7.47 -19.07
CA ARG A 152 13.12 8.89 -18.88
C ARG A 152 11.75 9.11 -18.20
N VAL A 153 10.83 8.14 -18.27
CA VAL A 153 9.55 8.22 -17.57
C VAL A 153 9.79 8.11 -16.07
N PHE A 154 10.55 7.09 -15.62
CA PHE A 154 10.93 6.93 -14.22
C PHE A 154 11.75 8.11 -13.69
N ASP A 155 12.65 8.66 -14.52
CA ASP A 155 13.44 9.84 -14.15
C ASP A 155 12.54 11.08 -13.92
N LYS A 156 11.39 11.15 -14.60
CA LYS A 156 10.48 12.29 -14.54
C LYS A 156 9.41 12.16 -13.45
N ILE A 157 8.81 10.98 -13.29
CA ILE A 157 7.66 10.80 -12.39
C ILE A 157 7.95 9.89 -11.18
N GLY A 158 9.12 9.25 -11.13
CA GLY A 158 9.48 8.29 -10.09
C GLY A 158 9.04 6.86 -10.41
N LEU A 159 9.04 6.02 -9.39
CA LEU A 159 8.73 4.60 -9.46
C LEU A 159 7.23 4.35 -9.27
N LEU A 160 6.81 3.09 -9.33
CA LEU A 160 5.43 2.69 -9.03
C LEU A 160 5.08 3.05 -7.57
N ASN A 161 3.84 3.47 -7.34
CA ASN A 161 3.37 3.76 -6.00
C ASN A 161 3.21 2.45 -5.18
N GLU A 162 3.95 2.34 -4.09
CA GLU A 162 3.98 1.15 -3.22
C GLU A 162 2.75 1.03 -2.30
N ASP A 163 1.93 2.08 -2.18
CA ASP A 163 0.70 2.09 -1.39
C ASP A 163 -0.40 1.15 -1.94
N TYR A 164 -0.23 0.63 -3.16
CA TYR A 164 -1.14 -0.37 -3.74
C TYR A 164 -0.83 -1.82 -3.30
N GLY A 165 0.26 -2.04 -2.57
CA GLY A 165 0.58 -3.32 -1.95
C GLY A 165 0.73 -4.46 -2.96
N VAL A 166 -0.18 -5.43 -2.91
CA VAL A 166 -0.14 -6.62 -3.78
C VAL A 166 -0.56 -6.35 -5.23
N GLY A 167 -1.04 -5.15 -5.52
CA GLY A 167 -1.41 -4.69 -6.86
C GLY A 167 -2.86 -4.18 -6.98
N GLY A 168 -3.24 -3.77 -8.19
CA GLY A 168 -4.59 -3.30 -8.51
C GLY A 168 -4.78 -1.80 -8.40
N GLY A 169 -4.04 -1.03 -9.22
CA GLY A 169 -4.16 0.42 -9.32
C GLY A 169 -2.83 1.14 -9.58
N GLU A 170 -1.70 0.52 -9.28
CA GLU A 170 -0.35 1.07 -9.50
C GLU A 170 -0.06 1.34 -10.97
N ASP A 171 -0.49 0.46 -11.87
CA ASP A 171 -0.38 0.59 -13.32
C ASP A 171 -1.24 1.75 -13.84
N THR A 172 -2.46 1.85 -13.36
CA THR A 172 -3.40 2.93 -13.68
C THR A 172 -2.84 4.28 -13.24
N GLU A 173 -2.41 4.40 -11.97
CA GLU A 173 -1.81 5.62 -11.45
C GLU A 173 -0.56 6.01 -12.23
N PHE A 174 0.33 5.06 -12.49
CA PHE A 174 1.58 5.31 -13.21
C PHE A 174 1.32 5.81 -14.65
N CYS A 175 0.35 5.25 -15.36
CA CYS A 175 -0.05 5.71 -16.69
C CYS A 175 -0.58 7.14 -16.65
N ILE A 176 -1.47 7.48 -15.71
CA ILE A 176 -2.03 8.84 -15.58
C ILE A 176 -0.91 9.85 -15.27
N GLU A 177 0.00 9.54 -14.35
CA GLU A 177 1.10 10.44 -14.01
C GLU A 177 2.09 10.60 -15.18
N ALA A 178 2.35 9.55 -15.95
CA ALA A 178 3.15 9.63 -17.17
C ALA A 178 2.50 10.55 -18.23
N GLU A 179 1.21 10.41 -18.47
CA GLU A 179 0.49 11.26 -19.42
C GLU A 179 0.41 12.74 -18.95
N ARG A 180 0.23 12.97 -17.64
CA ARG A 180 0.33 14.31 -17.05
C ARG A 180 1.72 14.95 -17.20
N ALA A 181 2.76 14.11 -17.21
CA ALA A 181 4.14 14.54 -17.43
C ALA A 181 4.48 14.79 -18.93
N GLY A 182 3.51 14.55 -19.83
CA GLY A 182 3.63 14.80 -21.27
C GLY A 182 4.04 13.59 -22.10
N PHE A 183 4.11 12.40 -21.49
CA PHE A 183 4.33 11.15 -22.21
C PHE A 183 3.01 10.58 -22.77
N GLU A 184 3.14 9.67 -23.73
CA GLU A 184 2.01 8.91 -24.27
C GLU A 184 2.15 7.43 -23.95
N VAL A 185 1.01 6.79 -23.65
CA VAL A 185 0.86 5.34 -23.52
C VAL A 185 0.38 4.80 -24.87
N CYS A 186 1.20 3.99 -25.54
CA CYS A 186 1.00 3.52 -26.90
C CYS A 186 0.77 1.99 -26.92
N GLU A 187 -0.28 1.55 -27.59
CA GLU A 187 -0.41 0.12 -27.93
C GLU A 187 0.58 -0.24 -29.04
N CYS A 188 1.35 -1.32 -28.86
CA CYS A 188 2.38 -1.73 -29.83
C CYS A 188 1.81 -2.60 -30.98
N VAL A 189 0.59 -3.12 -30.82
CA VAL A 189 -0.12 -3.90 -31.84
C VAL A 189 -1.61 -3.52 -31.83
N PRO A 190 -2.24 -3.37 -33.01
CA PRO A 190 -3.67 -3.09 -33.08
C PRO A 190 -4.46 -4.33 -32.66
N LYS A 191 -5.25 -4.17 -31.57
CA LYS A 191 -6.25 -5.14 -31.10
C LYS A 191 -5.72 -6.56 -30.83
N MET A 192 -5.12 -6.72 -29.66
CA MET A 192 -4.93 -8.05 -29.07
C MET A 192 -6.25 -8.52 -28.45
N TRP A 193 -6.83 -9.58 -28.98
CA TRP A 193 -8.01 -10.21 -28.39
C TRP A 193 -7.64 -11.60 -27.86
N SER A 194 -8.03 -11.86 -26.62
CA SER A 194 -8.04 -13.21 -26.09
C SER A 194 -9.24 -13.97 -26.65
N THR A 195 -8.98 -15.17 -27.16
CA THR A 195 -10.05 -16.07 -27.65
C THR A 195 -10.66 -16.89 -26.52
N ASP A 196 -9.95 -17.01 -25.39
CA ASP A 196 -10.36 -17.77 -24.19
C ASP A 196 -10.15 -17.01 -22.86
N GLY A 197 -9.93 -15.70 -22.95
CA GLY A 197 -9.63 -14.83 -21.79
C GLY A 197 -8.14 -14.63 -21.53
N ASN A 198 -7.29 -15.59 -21.84
CA ASN A 198 -5.89 -15.59 -21.42
C ASN A 198 -4.88 -15.82 -22.56
N LEU A 199 -5.32 -16.33 -23.71
CA LEU A 199 -4.47 -16.60 -24.87
C LEU A 199 -4.51 -15.44 -25.84
N PHE A 200 -3.41 -14.71 -25.96
CA PHE A 200 -3.22 -13.65 -26.93
C PHE A 200 -2.55 -14.20 -28.17
N THR A 201 -3.29 -14.44 -29.22
CA THR A 201 -2.81 -14.90 -30.52
C THR A 201 -2.84 -13.77 -31.54
N GLY A 202 -2.13 -13.91 -32.63
CA GLY A 202 -2.08 -12.91 -33.68
C GLY A 202 -0.70 -12.28 -33.79
N ASP A 203 -0.61 -10.95 -33.91
CA ASP A 203 0.65 -10.27 -34.19
C ASP A 203 1.65 -10.31 -33.04
N PHE A 204 1.18 -10.56 -31.81
CA PHE A 204 2.04 -10.70 -30.62
C PHE A 204 1.74 -12.00 -29.86
N PRO A 205 2.39 -13.12 -30.18
CA PRO A 205 2.12 -14.39 -29.54
C PRO A 205 2.61 -14.43 -28.10
N ILE A 206 1.68 -14.40 -27.16
CA ILE A 206 1.91 -14.53 -25.72
C ILE A 206 0.71 -15.24 -25.07
N TYR A 207 0.94 -15.99 -24.03
CA TYR A 207 -0.07 -16.51 -23.12
C TYR A 207 0.08 -15.82 -21.78
N HIS A 208 -0.98 -15.22 -21.27
CA HIS A 208 -1.04 -14.68 -19.93
C HIS A 208 -2.07 -15.48 -19.13
N LYS A 209 -1.62 -16.16 -18.08
CA LYS A 209 -2.49 -16.98 -17.21
C LYS A 209 -3.54 -16.10 -16.51
N GLY A 210 -3.12 -14.89 -16.18
CA GLY A 210 -3.96 -13.87 -15.56
C GLY A 210 -4.18 -14.13 -14.07
N GLU A 211 -3.75 -13.16 -13.26
CA GLU A 211 -4.04 -13.06 -11.83
C GLU A 211 -3.74 -14.35 -11.02
N GLY A 212 -2.77 -15.15 -11.49
CA GLY A 212 -2.46 -16.44 -10.90
C GLY A 212 -2.08 -16.39 -9.42
N THR A 213 -1.51 -15.28 -8.95
CA THR A 213 -1.15 -15.08 -7.54
C THR A 213 -2.25 -14.41 -6.74
N VAL A 214 -2.87 -13.36 -7.27
CA VAL A 214 -3.87 -12.56 -6.53
C VAL A 214 -5.22 -13.27 -6.38
N HIS A 215 -5.53 -14.21 -7.26
CA HIS A 215 -6.74 -15.03 -7.15
C HIS A 215 -6.54 -16.33 -6.36
N ASP A 216 -5.33 -16.63 -5.88
CA ASP A 216 -5.15 -17.74 -4.95
C ASP A 216 -5.58 -17.30 -3.53
N PRO A 217 -6.71 -17.81 -3.00
CA PRO A 217 -7.22 -17.38 -1.69
C PRO A 217 -6.30 -17.81 -0.53
N ASN A 218 -5.36 -18.72 -0.76
CA ASN A 218 -4.36 -19.09 0.25
C ASN A 218 -3.22 -18.06 0.31
N LEU A 219 -2.98 -17.32 -0.78
CA LEU A 219 -1.92 -16.31 -0.89
C LEU A 219 -2.45 -14.90 -0.64
N VAL A 220 -3.64 -14.59 -1.17
CA VAL A 220 -4.29 -13.27 -1.05
C VAL A 220 -5.78 -13.47 -0.70
N PRO A 221 -6.10 -13.81 0.57
CA PRO A 221 -7.46 -14.17 0.97
C PRO A 221 -8.48 -13.04 0.79
N ASP A 222 -8.04 -11.78 0.87
CA ASP A 222 -8.90 -10.61 0.86
C ASP A 222 -8.79 -9.79 -0.44
N TRP A 223 -8.51 -10.44 -1.58
CA TRP A 223 -8.28 -9.73 -2.85
C TRP A 223 -9.41 -8.78 -3.24
N GLY A 224 -10.67 -9.19 -3.06
CA GLY A 224 -11.83 -8.35 -3.37
C GLY A 224 -11.84 -7.04 -2.58
N ASP A 225 -11.52 -7.09 -1.30
CA ASP A 225 -11.44 -5.92 -0.42
C ASP A 225 -10.24 -5.04 -0.76
N ILE A 226 -9.09 -5.65 -1.04
CA ILE A 226 -7.88 -4.93 -1.46
C ILE A 226 -8.13 -4.20 -2.78
N PHE A 227 -8.72 -4.86 -3.76
CA PHE A 227 -9.05 -4.27 -5.05
C PHE A 227 -10.05 -3.12 -4.91
N PHE A 228 -11.08 -3.26 -4.07
CA PHE A 228 -12.03 -2.18 -3.78
C PHE A 228 -11.33 -0.97 -3.14
N ILE A 229 -10.51 -1.19 -2.11
CA ILE A 229 -9.75 -0.12 -1.44
C ILE A 229 -8.82 0.59 -2.42
N ASN A 230 -8.12 -0.14 -3.27
CA ASN A 230 -7.24 0.44 -4.28
C ASN A 230 -8.03 1.23 -5.35
N SER A 231 -9.23 0.75 -5.71
CA SER A 231 -10.17 1.50 -6.55
C SER A 231 -10.62 2.81 -5.90
N VAL A 232 -10.89 2.80 -4.60
CA VAL A 232 -11.24 4.01 -3.83
C VAL A 232 -10.05 4.97 -3.76
N LYS A 233 -8.80 4.48 -3.60
CA LYS A 233 -7.57 5.30 -3.66
C LYS A 233 -7.47 6.04 -5.00
N LEU A 234 -7.64 5.33 -6.11
CA LEU A 234 -7.64 5.92 -7.46
C LEU A 234 -8.74 6.96 -7.62
N ALA A 235 -9.97 6.59 -7.28
CA ALA A 235 -11.12 7.46 -7.45
C ALA A 235 -11.01 8.74 -6.62
N ARG A 236 -10.55 8.66 -5.37
CA ARG A 236 -10.33 9.82 -4.50
C ARG A 236 -9.33 10.81 -5.11
N LYS A 237 -8.33 10.30 -5.84
CA LYS A 237 -7.28 11.12 -6.48
C LYS A 237 -7.68 11.64 -7.87
N TYR A 238 -8.42 10.85 -8.64
CA TYR A 238 -8.60 11.12 -10.07
C TYR A 238 -10.05 11.26 -10.52
N ASN A 239 -11.03 10.66 -9.82
CA ASN A 239 -12.44 10.63 -10.22
C ASN A 239 -13.38 10.82 -9.01
N ARG A 240 -13.51 12.07 -8.60
CA ARG A 240 -14.31 12.44 -7.44
C ARG A 240 -15.77 11.96 -7.53
N ALA A 241 -16.36 12.00 -8.71
CA ALA A 241 -17.76 11.57 -8.90
C ALA A 241 -17.94 10.07 -8.64
N TRP A 242 -17.01 9.24 -9.11
CA TRP A 242 -17.04 7.80 -8.83
C TRP A 242 -16.81 7.52 -7.33
N PHE A 243 -15.86 8.26 -6.72
CA PHE A 243 -15.60 8.15 -5.28
C PHE A 243 -16.87 8.42 -4.49
N GLU A 244 -17.51 9.57 -4.68
CA GLU A 244 -18.74 9.96 -3.97
C GLU A 244 -19.90 8.97 -4.21
N GLU A 245 -20.08 8.49 -5.45
CA GLU A 245 -21.10 7.49 -5.77
C GLU A 245 -20.89 6.18 -5.01
N LYS A 246 -19.65 5.70 -4.94
CA LYS A 246 -19.34 4.37 -4.39
C LYS A 246 -19.11 4.35 -2.88
N THR A 247 -18.79 5.50 -2.28
CA THR A 247 -18.53 5.60 -0.83
C THR A 247 -19.67 6.24 -0.07
N LYS A 248 -20.59 6.95 -0.77
CA LYS A 248 -21.81 7.46 -0.15
C LYS A 248 -22.62 6.30 0.43
N ASP A 249 -22.97 6.44 1.69
CA ASP A 249 -23.76 5.42 2.42
C ASP A 249 -23.10 4.02 2.49
N LEU A 250 -21.77 3.93 2.30
CA LEU A 250 -21.04 2.67 2.42
C LEU A 250 -21.03 2.25 3.89
N PRO A 251 -21.61 1.07 4.22
CA PRO A 251 -21.56 0.59 5.59
C PRO A 251 -20.16 0.14 5.98
N VAL A 252 -19.85 0.19 7.27
CA VAL A 252 -18.60 -0.36 7.81
C VAL A 252 -18.53 -1.87 7.54
N ASN A 253 -17.40 -2.33 6.99
CA ASN A 253 -17.20 -3.75 6.70
C ASN A 253 -16.81 -4.51 7.98
N HIS A 254 -17.81 -4.83 8.80
CA HIS A 254 -17.62 -5.56 10.06
C HIS A 254 -17.00 -6.96 9.87
N GLN A 255 -17.29 -7.64 8.76
CA GLN A 255 -16.71 -8.97 8.50
C GLN A 255 -15.21 -8.87 8.32
N ARG A 256 -14.74 -7.89 7.55
CA ARG A 256 -13.32 -7.62 7.36
C ARG A 256 -12.65 -7.22 8.67
N LEU A 257 -13.21 -6.26 9.41
CA LEU A 257 -12.64 -5.81 10.69
C LEU A 257 -12.49 -6.98 11.68
N LYS A 258 -13.50 -7.83 11.77
CA LYS A 258 -13.47 -9.03 12.61
C LYS A 258 -12.41 -10.03 12.16
N SER A 259 -12.12 -10.15 10.87
CA SER A 259 -11.07 -11.04 10.36
C SER A 259 -9.67 -10.47 10.63
N LEU A 260 -9.50 -9.15 10.61
CA LEU A 260 -8.23 -8.49 10.88
C LEU A 260 -7.80 -8.61 12.35
N ASP A 261 -8.71 -8.33 13.27
CA ASP A 261 -8.49 -8.50 14.71
C ASP A 261 -9.79 -8.84 15.44
N PRO A 262 -10.07 -10.13 15.71
CA PRO A 262 -11.26 -10.56 16.42
C PRO A 262 -11.34 -10.04 17.87
N GLY A 263 -10.20 -9.82 18.52
CA GLY A 263 -10.11 -9.34 19.90
C GLY A 263 -10.59 -7.92 20.02
N ILE A 264 -9.95 -6.98 19.31
CA ILE A 264 -10.31 -5.56 19.29
C ILE A 264 -11.74 -5.38 18.74
N TYR A 265 -12.12 -6.17 17.72
CA TYR A 265 -13.49 -6.12 17.20
C TYR A 265 -14.53 -6.44 18.28
N ASN A 266 -14.27 -7.47 19.08
CA ASN A 266 -15.16 -7.86 20.18
C ASN A 266 -15.24 -6.74 21.26
N GLU A 267 -14.12 -6.16 21.63
CA GLU A 267 -14.05 -5.05 22.60
C GLU A 267 -14.87 -3.84 22.16
N ILE A 268 -14.71 -3.41 20.92
CA ILE A 268 -15.30 -2.17 20.42
C ILE A 268 -16.78 -2.36 20.04
N PHE A 269 -17.08 -3.37 19.19
CA PHE A 269 -18.40 -3.50 18.56
C PHE A 269 -19.37 -4.41 19.28
N GLN A 270 -18.88 -5.36 20.11
CA GLN A 270 -19.74 -6.33 20.79
C GLN A 270 -19.88 -6.05 22.30
N ILE A 271 -18.76 -5.84 22.97
CA ILE A 271 -18.75 -5.56 24.42
C ILE A 271 -18.96 -4.06 24.69
N ASN A 272 -18.49 -3.20 23.79
CA ASN A 272 -18.44 -1.75 23.98
C ASN A 272 -17.71 -1.39 25.29
N THR A 273 -16.46 -1.80 25.39
CA THR A 273 -15.63 -1.69 26.61
C THR A 273 -15.56 -0.26 27.15
N TYR A 274 -15.57 0.73 26.26
CA TYR A 274 -15.58 2.15 26.66
C TYR A 274 -16.96 2.67 27.08
N GLY A 275 -18.04 1.91 26.87
CA GLY A 275 -19.41 2.33 27.18
C GLY A 275 -19.88 3.52 26.34
N VAL A 276 -19.43 3.59 25.08
CA VAL A 276 -19.73 4.70 24.17
C VAL A 276 -21.19 4.70 23.79
N GLU A 277 -21.87 5.84 23.99
CA GLU A 277 -23.26 6.03 23.53
C GLU A 277 -23.29 6.92 22.27
N ARG A 278 -24.23 6.63 21.35
CA ARG A 278 -24.37 7.44 20.12
C ARG A 278 -24.58 8.92 20.42
N ALA A 279 -25.37 9.25 21.44
CA ALA A 279 -25.64 10.63 21.84
C ALA A 279 -24.38 11.41 22.29
N GLU A 280 -23.35 10.71 22.70
CA GLU A 280 -22.07 11.29 23.12
C GLU A 280 -21.14 11.57 21.93
N ILE A 281 -21.40 10.94 20.79
CA ILE A 281 -20.56 11.00 19.58
C ILE A 281 -21.22 11.85 18.49
N GLN A 282 -22.53 11.73 18.33
CA GLN A 282 -23.28 12.36 17.23
C GLN A 282 -22.99 13.87 17.11
N ASP A 283 -22.70 14.32 15.89
CA ASP A 283 -22.39 15.71 15.51
C ASP A 283 -21.15 16.31 16.21
N ARG A 284 -20.35 15.51 16.91
CA ARG A 284 -19.13 15.95 17.62
C ARG A 284 -17.85 15.65 16.85
N ILE A 285 -16.81 16.38 17.17
CA ILE A 285 -15.44 16.08 16.72
C ILE A 285 -14.81 15.14 17.74
N VAL A 286 -14.29 14.02 17.26
CA VAL A 286 -13.62 12.99 18.06
C VAL A 286 -12.12 13.01 17.76
N ILE A 287 -11.31 12.97 18.83
CA ILE A 287 -9.86 12.79 18.75
C ILE A 287 -9.54 11.38 19.29
N ASP A 288 -9.22 10.46 18.41
CA ASP A 288 -8.93 9.05 18.74
C ASP A 288 -7.40 8.85 18.74
N ILE A 289 -6.79 8.89 19.92
CA ILE A 289 -5.34 8.69 20.10
C ILE A 289 -5.08 7.23 20.45
N GLY A 290 -4.21 6.58 19.65
CA GLY A 290 -4.04 5.14 19.64
C GLY A 290 -5.15 4.47 18.82
N ALA A 291 -5.38 4.99 17.61
CA ALA A 291 -6.46 4.51 16.75
C ALA A 291 -6.26 3.07 16.25
N ASN A 292 -5.03 2.55 16.34
CA ASN A 292 -4.67 1.21 15.90
C ASN A 292 -5.16 0.96 14.46
N ILE A 293 -5.94 -0.07 14.18
CA ILE A 293 -6.50 -0.36 12.86
C ILE A 293 -7.79 0.42 12.56
N GLY A 294 -8.23 1.33 13.45
CA GLY A 294 -9.31 2.29 13.25
C GLY A 294 -10.70 1.85 13.72
N MET A 295 -10.82 0.79 14.54
CA MET A 295 -12.13 0.26 14.91
C MET A 295 -12.96 1.24 15.76
N PHE A 296 -12.34 1.95 16.72
CA PHE A 296 -13.05 2.97 17.49
C PHE A 296 -13.47 4.16 16.60
N SER A 297 -12.58 4.59 15.71
CA SER A 297 -12.90 5.65 14.74
C SER A 297 -14.08 5.28 13.85
N LEU A 298 -14.17 4.01 13.42
CA LEU A 298 -15.26 3.49 12.59
C LEU A 298 -16.57 3.35 13.40
N LEU A 299 -16.52 3.00 14.69
CA LEU A 299 -17.68 3.06 15.57
C LEU A 299 -18.21 4.49 15.70
N CYS A 300 -17.31 5.48 15.84
CA CYS A 300 -17.69 6.88 15.88
C CYS A 300 -18.33 7.35 14.57
N HIS A 301 -17.84 6.87 13.41
CA HIS A 301 -18.49 7.11 12.12
C HIS A 301 -19.92 6.54 12.10
N GLU A 302 -20.14 5.30 12.53
CA GLU A 302 -21.48 4.70 12.61
C GLU A 302 -22.41 5.44 13.60
N TYR A 303 -21.83 6.17 14.53
CA TYR A 303 -22.55 6.99 15.50
C TYR A 303 -22.70 8.46 15.04
N ASP A 304 -22.52 8.72 13.73
CA ASP A 304 -22.67 10.03 13.09
C ASP A 304 -21.73 11.11 13.67
N ALA A 305 -20.48 10.77 14.00
CA ALA A 305 -19.49 11.77 14.35
C ALA A 305 -19.37 12.83 13.24
N LYS A 306 -19.21 14.09 13.58
CA LYS A 306 -18.98 15.15 12.60
C LYS A 306 -17.63 14.99 11.89
N THR A 307 -16.61 14.64 12.65
CA THR A 307 -15.26 14.37 12.17
C THR A 307 -14.51 13.56 13.21
N VAL A 308 -13.77 12.56 12.80
CA VAL A 308 -12.89 11.76 13.64
C VAL A 308 -11.45 11.97 13.19
N TYR A 309 -10.59 12.44 14.08
CA TYR A 309 -9.14 12.44 13.86
C TYR A 309 -8.59 11.15 14.47
N ALA A 310 -8.18 10.23 13.62
CA ALA A 310 -7.67 8.92 13.99
C ALA A 310 -6.13 8.94 14.01
N ILE A 311 -5.53 9.00 15.20
CA ILE A 311 -4.09 9.16 15.38
C ILE A 311 -3.47 7.82 15.77
N GLU A 312 -2.57 7.33 14.92
CA GLU A 312 -1.81 6.10 15.17
C GLU A 312 -0.31 6.37 15.05
N ALA A 313 0.38 6.03 16.11
CA ALA A 313 1.80 6.32 16.22
C ALA A 313 2.67 5.30 15.49
N GLN A 314 2.29 4.01 15.47
CA GLN A 314 3.08 2.97 14.83
C GLN A 314 2.95 3.05 13.29
N PRO A 315 4.04 3.41 12.54
CA PRO A 315 3.94 3.68 11.12
C PRO A 315 3.51 2.49 10.26
N PHE A 316 3.83 1.25 10.69
CA PHE A 316 3.39 0.05 9.98
C PHE A 316 1.88 -0.15 10.12
N ILE A 317 1.32 -0.05 11.34
CA ILE A 317 -0.13 -0.15 11.59
C ILE A 317 -0.88 0.94 10.83
N PHE A 318 -0.38 2.18 10.92
CA PHE A 318 -0.97 3.32 10.20
C PHE A 318 -1.04 3.07 8.69
N ARG A 319 0.09 2.71 8.05
CA ARG A 319 0.15 2.54 6.58
C ARG A 319 -0.56 1.30 6.10
N ARG A 320 -0.46 0.20 6.87
CA ARG A 320 -0.95 -1.11 6.43
C ARG A 320 -2.44 -1.32 6.70
N TYR A 321 -2.97 -0.69 7.76
CA TYR A 321 -4.33 -0.97 8.22
C TYR A 321 -5.19 0.28 8.39
N LEU A 322 -4.81 1.22 9.27
CA LEU A 322 -5.65 2.37 9.60
C LEU A 322 -6.04 3.16 8.35
N LYS A 323 -5.04 3.59 7.59
CA LYS A 323 -5.24 4.41 6.38
C LYS A 323 -6.23 3.77 5.41
N ASP A 324 -6.10 2.46 5.18
CA ASP A 324 -6.92 1.72 4.23
C ASP A 324 -8.32 1.42 4.78
N ASN A 325 -8.45 1.12 6.08
CA ASN A 325 -9.75 0.83 6.71
C ASN A 325 -10.67 2.06 6.75
N VAL A 326 -10.11 3.26 6.96
CA VAL A 326 -10.88 4.49 7.05
C VAL A 326 -10.98 5.28 5.73
N LEU A 327 -10.25 4.86 4.70
CA LEU A 327 -10.18 5.56 3.42
C LEU A 327 -11.54 5.88 2.78
N PRO A 328 -12.56 4.99 2.81
CA PRO A 328 -13.86 5.26 2.23
C PRO A 328 -14.66 6.36 2.97
N TYR A 329 -14.33 6.66 4.21
CA TYR A 329 -15.10 7.51 5.10
C TYR A 329 -14.44 8.89 5.22
N GLU A 330 -15.06 9.93 4.64
CA GLU A 330 -14.46 11.27 4.55
C GLU A 330 -14.47 12.04 5.86
N ASP A 331 -15.34 11.67 6.78
CA ASP A 331 -15.41 12.19 8.14
C ASP A 331 -14.29 11.67 9.04
N ILE A 332 -13.52 10.64 8.62
CA ILE A 332 -12.36 10.12 9.36
C ILE A 332 -11.06 10.59 8.71
N ILE A 333 -10.23 11.27 9.49
CA ILE A 333 -8.94 11.83 9.08
C ILE A 333 -7.82 11.04 9.77
N PRO A 334 -7.13 10.12 9.07
CA PRO A 334 -6.03 9.38 9.66
C PRO A 334 -4.75 10.21 9.73
N LEU A 335 -4.06 10.19 10.88
CA LEU A 335 -2.83 10.93 11.14
C LEU A 335 -1.76 10.00 11.75
N ASN A 336 -0.53 10.05 11.23
CA ASN A 336 0.58 9.27 11.77
C ASN A 336 1.48 10.14 12.64
N TYR A 337 1.18 10.20 13.92
CA TYR A 337 1.95 10.91 14.94
C TYR A 337 1.98 10.12 16.24
N ALA A 338 3.06 10.27 17.01
CA ALA A 338 3.08 9.93 18.42
C ALA A 338 2.63 11.16 19.22
N VAL A 339 1.44 11.11 19.82
CA VAL A 339 1.00 12.21 20.70
C VAL A 339 1.80 12.16 21.99
N HIS A 340 2.46 13.26 22.31
CA HIS A 340 3.45 13.35 23.38
C HIS A 340 3.47 14.75 23.99
N ARG A 341 4.15 14.94 25.13
CA ARG A 341 4.32 16.27 25.76
C ARG A 341 5.12 17.27 24.91
N ASP A 342 5.99 16.77 24.02
CA ASP A 342 6.85 17.59 23.15
C ASP A 342 6.47 17.34 21.68
N PHE A 343 6.60 18.34 20.82
CA PHE A 343 6.35 18.23 19.38
C PHE A 343 7.61 18.45 18.56
N GLY A 344 7.59 17.95 17.31
CA GLY A 344 8.67 18.14 16.35
C GLY A 344 9.93 17.32 16.66
N GLN A 345 9.83 16.35 17.55
CA GLN A 345 10.86 15.35 17.81
C GLN A 345 10.54 14.07 17.06
N THR A 346 11.46 13.13 17.03
CA THR A 346 11.23 11.80 16.50
C THR A 346 11.43 10.76 17.61
N VAL A 347 10.51 9.82 17.68
CA VAL A 347 10.58 8.66 18.57
C VAL A 347 10.59 7.38 17.75
N ARG A 348 11.05 6.27 18.40
CA ARG A 348 11.03 4.95 17.78
C ARG A 348 9.93 4.10 18.42
N ILE A 349 9.17 3.41 17.58
CA ILE A 349 8.10 2.53 18.03
C ILE A 349 8.33 1.15 17.39
N PRO A 350 8.59 0.10 18.19
CA PRO A 350 8.75 -1.25 17.66
C PRO A 350 7.42 -1.77 17.11
N ASN A 351 7.51 -2.64 16.10
CA ASN A 351 6.33 -3.30 15.55
C ASN A 351 5.96 -4.51 16.41
N GLN A 352 5.19 -4.28 17.47
CA GLN A 352 4.70 -5.30 18.42
C GLN A 352 3.16 -5.35 18.47
N GLY A 353 2.49 -4.92 17.41
CA GLY A 353 1.03 -4.82 17.37
C GLY A 353 0.49 -3.75 18.35
N GLY A 354 -0.66 -4.02 18.97
CA GLY A 354 -1.30 -3.13 19.93
C GLY A 354 -0.50 -2.83 21.21
N LEU A 355 0.60 -3.54 21.45
CA LEU A 355 1.48 -3.36 22.62
C LEU A 355 2.70 -2.47 22.33
N SER A 356 2.68 -1.70 21.25
CA SER A 356 3.85 -0.92 20.80
C SER A 356 4.01 0.37 21.62
N LYS A 357 5.10 0.44 22.38
CA LYS A 357 5.48 1.61 23.21
C LYS A 357 6.67 2.36 22.64
N ILE A 358 6.81 3.64 22.98
CA ILE A 358 8.01 4.41 22.67
C ILE A 358 9.24 3.72 23.25
N GLY A 359 10.27 3.50 22.44
CA GLY A 359 11.49 2.78 22.80
C GLY A 359 12.71 3.20 21.99
N ASN A 360 13.76 2.38 22.08
CA ASN A 360 15.05 2.64 21.38
C ASN A 360 15.14 1.95 20.01
N GLN A 361 14.17 1.12 19.65
CA GLN A 361 14.16 0.33 18.42
C GLN A 361 12.79 0.50 17.70
N GLY A 362 12.75 0.19 16.42
CA GLY A 362 11.53 0.22 15.61
C GLY A 362 11.49 1.40 14.63
N ASP A 363 10.29 1.59 14.07
CA ASP A 363 10.03 2.64 13.09
C ASP A 363 10.09 4.04 13.73
N ILE A 364 10.51 5.01 12.93
CA ILE A 364 10.58 6.41 13.36
C ILE A 364 9.24 7.09 13.06
N VAL A 365 8.72 7.80 14.07
CA VAL A 365 7.52 8.64 13.95
C VAL A 365 7.77 10.00 14.59
N GLU A 366 7.15 11.04 14.05
CA GLU A 366 7.20 12.41 14.58
C GLU A 366 6.25 12.55 15.78
N THR A 367 6.69 13.32 16.79
CA THR A 367 5.86 13.64 17.95
C THR A 367 5.03 14.90 17.72
N ILE A 368 3.81 14.93 18.27
CA ILE A 368 2.91 16.08 18.29
C ILE A 368 2.28 16.24 19.66
N THR A 369 2.09 17.48 20.13
CA THR A 369 1.28 17.72 21.34
C THR A 369 -0.20 17.77 21.00
N LEU A 370 -1.08 17.53 21.98
CA LEU A 370 -2.53 17.65 21.77
C LEU A 370 -2.92 19.06 21.32
N GLU A 371 -2.32 20.10 21.91
CA GLU A 371 -2.54 21.50 21.50
C GLU A 371 -2.17 21.73 20.03
N LYS A 372 -0.98 21.27 19.65
CA LYS A 372 -0.48 21.42 18.28
C LYS A 372 -1.36 20.70 17.27
N LEU A 373 -1.82 19.51 17.60
CA LEU A 373 -2.75 18.72 16.77
C LEU A 373 -4.06 19.50 16.55
N LEU A 374 -4.64 20.09 17.61
CA LEU A 374 -5.86 20.89 17.48
C LEU A 374 -5.63 22.15 16.62
N VAL A 375 -4.48 22.82 16.79
CA VAL A 375 -4.13 24.03 16.02
C VAL A 375 -3.91 23.70 14.55
N ASP A 376 -3.12 22.68 14.22
CA ASP A 376 -2.78 22.31 12.85
C ASP A 376 -4.01 21.87 12.05
N ASN A 377 -4.95 21.21 12.71
CA ASN A 377 -6.21 20.80 12.11
C ASN A 377 -7.33 21.86 12.22
N ARG A 378 -7.01 23.08 12.71
CA ARG A 378 -7.92 24.22 12.83
C ARG A 378 -9.17 23.91 13.65
N ILE A 379 -9.06 23.05 14.65
CA ILE A 379 -10.14 22.66 15.53
C ILE A 379 -10.31 23.76 16.58
N GLN A 380 -11.35 24.56 16.44
CA GLN A 380 -11.68 25.67 17.35
C GLN A 380 -12.87 25.35 18.25
N ASN A 381 -13.55 24.25 18.00
CA ASN A 381 -14.74 23.83 18.73
C ASN A 381 -14.41 23.51 20.20
N ASN A 382 -15.41 23.75 21.07
CA ASN A 382 -15.54 23.05 22.34
C ASN A 382 -16.50 21.86 22.15
N ASN A 383 -16.79 21.12 23.17
CA ASN A 383 -17.61 19.90 23.14
C ASN A 383 -16.97 18.79 22.30
N LEU A 384 -15.67 18.63 22.49
CA LEU A 384 -14.88 17.60 21.85
C LEU A 384 -14.99 16.27 22.62
N VAL A 385 -14.74 15.18 21.93
CA VAL A 385 -14.56 13.86 22.53
C VAL A 385 -13.10 13.43 22.34
N LEU A 386 -12.48 12.94 23.40
CA LEU A 386 -11.12 12.42 23.39
C LEU A 386 -11.14 10.94 23.74
N LYS A 387 -10.49 10.10 22.94
CA LYS A 387 -10.13 8.75 23.36
C LYS A 387 -8.61 8.67 23.49
N LEU A 388 -8.15 8.12 24.60
CA LEU A 388 -6.75 7.87 24.93
C LEU A 388 -6.54 6.39 25.22
N ASP A 389 -5.80 5.74 24.37
CA ASP A 389 -5.43 4.34 24.51
C ASP A 389 -4.14 4.13 23.68
N CYS A 390 -3.03 4.56 24.28
CA CYS A 390 -1.75 4.71 23.59
C CYS A 390 -0.56 4.10 24.36
N GLU A 391 -0.86 3.03 25.11
CA GLU A 391 0.13 2.12 25.68
C GLU A 391 1.18 2.81 26.60
N GLY A 392 0.71 3.77 27.43
CA GLY A 392 1.48 4.39 28.50
C GLY A 392 1.85 5.85 28.29
N SER A 393 1.42 6.49 27.18
CA SER A 393 1.58 7.94 26.97
C SER A 393 0.40 8.77 27.52
N GLU A 394 -0.66 8.14 28.03
CA GLU A 394 -1.88 8.77 28.52
C GLU A 394 -1.58 9.81 29.62
N PHE A 395 -0.72 9.46 30.57
CA PHE A 395 -0.32 10.35 31.64
C PHE A 395 0.47 11.56 31.14
N ASP A 396 1.43 11.36 30.25
CA ASP A 396 2.20 12.45 29.65
C ASP A 396 1.30 13.41 28.88
N ILE A 397 0.35 12.89 28.12
CA ILE A 397 -0.60 13.70 27.35
C ILE A 397 -1.45 14.55 28.30
N LEU A 398 -2.07 13.95 29.31
CA LEU A 398 -2.97 14.67 30.22
C LEU A 398 -2.25 15.65 31.14
N LEU A 399 -1.11 15.28 31.73
CA LEU A 399 -0.39 16.10 32.69
C LEU A 399 0.36 17.28 32.06
N PHE A 400 0.77 17.16 30.80
CA PHE A 400 1.50 18.22 30.11
C PHE A 400 0.65 19.01 29.13
N THR A 401 -0.61 18.62 28.91
CA THR A 401 -1.57 19.45 28.15
C THR A 401 -2.13 20.54 29.05
N ARG A 402 -2.21 21.75 28.53
CA ARG A 402 -2.76 22.90 29.27
C ARG A 402 -4.21 22.65 29.66
N SER A 403 -4.59 23.06 30.86
CA SER A 403 -5.95 22.86 31.40
C SER A 403 -7.06 23.50 30.56
N ASP A 404 -6.79 24.66 29.92
CA ASP A 404 -7.75 25.30 29.02
C ASP A 404 -7.97 24.49 27.73
N VAL A 405 -7.03 23.66 27.30
CA VAL A 405 -7.19 22.73 26.18
C VAL A 405 -7.99 21.51 26.61
N ILE A 406 -7.65 20.91 27.75
CA ILE A 406 -8.40 19.74 28.28
C ILE A 406 -9.87 20.09 28.52
N LYS A 407 -10.17 21.28 29.04
CA LYS A 407 -11.54 21.76 29.27
C LYS A 407 -12.39 21.92 27.99
N ARG A 408 -11.83 21.75 26.80
CA ARG A 408 -12.59 21.71 25.56
C ARG A 408 -13.20 20.34 25.28
N PHE A 409 -12.77 19.29 25.98
CA PHE A 409 -13.30 17.95 25.87
C PHE A 409 -14.37 17.71 26.94
N ASP A 410 -15.62 17.50 26.51
CA ASP A 410 -16.71 17.16 27.40
C ASP A 410 -16.64 15.71 27.87
N ILE A 411 -16.05 14.86 27.03
CA ILE A 411 -15.97 13.41 27.24
C ILE A 411 -14.55 12.94 26.95
N ILE A 412 -14.03 12.12 27.86
CA ILE A 412 -12.73 11.46 27.71
C ILE A 412 -12.92 9.98 27.97
N TYR A 413 -12.76 9.16 26.93
CA TYR A 413 -12.63 7.71 27.02
C TYR A 413 -11.16 7.36 27.16
N MET A 414 -10.82 6.50 28.11
CA MET A 414 -9.42 6.24 28.40
C MET A 414 -9.18 4.82 28.91
N GLU A 415 -8.15 4.19 28.36
CA GLU A 415 -7.50 3.02 28.96
C GLU A 415 -6.19 3.46 29.63
N LEU A 416 -5.98 3.03 30.88
CA LEU A 416 -4.79 3.41 31.64
C LEU A 416 -3.79 2.27 31.66
N HIS A 417 -2.68 2.46 30.97
CA HIS A 417 -1.57 1.51 30.98
C HIS A 417 -0.54 1.89 32.05
N GLY A 418 -0.50 1.14 33.16
CA GLY A 418 0.48 1.33 34.22
C GLY A 418 1.90 1.04 33.76
N ASN A 419 2.79 2.02 33.86
CA ASN A 419 4.21 1.77 33.70
C ASN A 419 4.78 1.33 35.06
N THR A 420 5.03 0.03 35.23
CA THR A 420 5.47 -0.57 36.49
C THR A 420 6.88 -0.14 36.96
N ASN A 421 7.62 0.64 36.17
CA ASN A 421 9.03 0.90 36.39
C ASN A 421 9.44 2.37 36.64
N GLU A 422 8.61 3.39 36.40
CA GLU A 422 9.15 4.75 36.38
C GLU A 422 8.55 5.79 37.34
N ASN A 423 7.45 5.61 37.95
CA ASN A 423 6.98 6.46 39.07
C ASN A 423 5.62 6.00 39.62
N PRO A 424 5.54 5.40 40.80
CA PRO A 424 4.28 4.93 41.37
C PRO A 424 3.26 6.05 41.65
N VAL A 425 3.67 7.32 41.69
CA VAL A 425 2.78 8.46 41.90
C VAL A 425 1.98 8.79 40.66
N LEU A 426 2.51 8.53 39.46
CA LEU A 426 1.80 8.76 38.18
C LEU A 426 0.85 7.62 37.79
N GLN A 427 0.77 6.56 38.60
CA GLN A 427 -0.08 5.38 38.37
C GLN A 427 -1.39 5.40 39.16
N ASP A 428 -1.63 6.46 39.94
CA ASP A 428 -2.85 6.57 40.74
C ASP A 428 -4.02 7.12 39.87
N PRO A 429 -5.05 6.32 39.57
CA PRO A 429 -6.24 6.80 38.87
C PRO A 429 -6.92 7.99 39.55
N ASN A 430 -6.70 8.17 40.84
CA ASN A 430 -7.22 9.30 41.59
C ASN A 430 -6.52 10.63 41.25
N LEU A 431 -5.25 10.58 40.81
CA LEU A 431 -4.53 11.79 40.36
C LEU A 431 -5.15 12.37 39.10
N ILE A 432 -5.56 11.53 38.15
CA ILE A 432 -6.26 11.93 36.92
C ILE A 432 -7.63 12.49 37.27
N ARG A 433 -8.36 11.84 38.18
CA ARG A 433 -9.65 12.33 38.66
C ARG A 433 -9.52 13.70 39.31
N PHE A 434 -8.46 13.95 40.04
CA PHE A 434 -8.20 15.25 40.68
C PHE A 434 -7.87 16.33 39.62
N TYR A 435 -7.08 16.00 38.62
CA TYR A 435 -6.70 16.93 37.55
C TYR A 435 -7.85 17.29 36.62
N LEU A 436 -8.85 16.44 36.43
CA LEU A 436 -10.02 16.69 35.60
C LEU A 436 -11.15 17.42 36.39
N GLN A 437 -11.07 17.52 37.72
CA GLN A 437 -12.06 18.21 38.57
C GLN A 437 -11.71 19.66 38.88
N ASP A 438 -10.44 20.07 38.76
CA ASP A 438 -9.94 21.44 38.92
C ASP A 438 -9.74 22.16 37.58
#